data_c73014daa72e7c4b5f04961a8b1009de
#
_entry.id   c73014daa72e7c4b5f04961a8b1009de
#
_cell.length_a   1.000
_cell.length_b   1.000
_cell.length_c   1.000
_cell.angle_alpha   90.00
_cell.angle_beta   90.00
_cell.angle_gamma   90.00
#
_symmetry.space_group_name_H-M   'P 1'
#
loop_
_entity.id
_entity.type
_entity.pdbx_description
1 polymer ?
#
loop_
_entity_poly.entity_id
_entity_poly.type
_entity_poly.pdbx_seq_one_letter_code
_entity_poly.pdbx_strand_id
1 'polypeptide(L)'
;PAFMQAKSLTSAEKGTIMHMVMQQIDLKQEVTEETLEQLKLQLVQREFLRADQVEAVSNKEILQFFEKGLASRLRNAKTIYREVPFSMVIPAKEAYNDWNGDDEPVLIQGVIDCLFEDEEGFVLLDYKTDRIKGRFADGFSEAKPVLEQRYKVQIALYTKAIEQILKIELKEKYLYFFDDGGRLLEM
;
A
#
# COMPACT_ATOMS: atom_id res chain seq x y z
N PRO A 1 -33.89 -8.95 -12.66
CA PRO A 1 -33.12 -10.09 -12.18
C PRO A 1 -32.02 -9.61 -11.24
N ALA A 2 -31.77 -10.34 -10.13
CA ALA A 2 -30.81 -9.96 -9.07
C ALA A 2 -29.36 -9.74 -9.56
N PHE A 3 -29.00 -10.26 -10.73
CA PHE A 3 -27.68 -10.05 -11.34
C PHE A 3 -27.49 -8.65 -11.99
N MET A 4 -28.56 -7.88 -12.13
CA MET A 4 -28.51 -6.50 -12.66
C MET A 4 -28.44 -5.43 -11.57
N GLN A 5 -28.45 -5.81 -10.29
CA GLN A 5 -28.16 -4.87 -9.21
C GLN A 5 -26.66 -4.58 -9.24
N ALA A 6 -26.30 -3.30 -9.39
CA ALA A 6 -24.90 -2.88 -9.29
C ALA A 6 -24.32 -3.37 -7.95
N LYS A 7 -23.49 -4.40 -8.00
CA LYS A 7 -22.86 -4.98 -6.81
C LYS A 7 -21.93 -3.93 -6.23
N SER A 8 -22.21 -3.48 -5.02
CA SER A 8 -21.31 -2.53 -4.35
C SER A 8 -19.92 -3.15 -4.20
N LEU A 9 -18.89 -2.37 -4.51
CA LEU A 9 -17.50 -2.81 -4.37
C LEU A 9 -17.20 -3.16 -2.92
N THR A 10 -16.58 -4.31 -2.72
CA THR A 10 -16.06 -4.74 -1.41
C THR A 10 -14.89 -3.87 -0.98
N SER A 11 -14.54 -3.89 0.31
CA SER A 11 -13.37 -3.18 0.82
C SER A 11 -12.06 -3.65 0.16
N ALA A 12 -11.95 -4.95 -0.12
CA ALA A 12 -10.78 -5.51 -0.81
C ALA A 12 -10.67 -4.99 -2.26
N GLU A 13 -11.79 -4.96 -3.01
CA GLU A 13 -11.81 -4.41 -4.37
C GLU A 13 -11.44 -2.92 -4.37
N LYS A 14 -11.97 -2.13 -3.42
CA LYS A 14 -11.58 -0.72 -3.28
C LYS A 14 -10.09 -0.55 -2.98
N GLY A 15 -9.54 -1.41 -2.14
CA GLY A 15 -8.10 -1.45 -1.88
C GLY A 15 -7.29 -1.67 -3.16
N THR A 16 -7.62 -2.71 -3.91
CA THR A 16 -6.95 -3.03 -5.18
C THR A 16 -7.03 -1.87 -6.17
N ILE A 17 -8.20 -1.21 -6.26
CA ILE A 17 -8.37 -0.05 -7.15
C ILE A 17 -7.50 1.12 -6.68
N MET A 18 -7.46 1.40 -5.38
CA MET A 18 -6.61 2.47 -4.82
C MET A 18 -5.14 2.23 -5.13
N HIS A 19 -4.62 1.01 -4.93
CA HIS A 19 -3.24 0.65 -5.27
C HIS A 19 -2.96 0.82 -6.75
N MET A 20 -3.88 0.39 -7.63
CA MET A 20 -3.75 0.59 -9.08
C MET A 20 -3.65 2.08 -9.45
N VAL A 21 -4.47 2.94 -8.86
CA VAL A 21 -4.40 4.38 -9.11
C VAL A 21 -3.07 4.95 -8.59
N MET A 22 -2.67 4.61 -7.36
CA MET A 22 -1.39 5.07 -6.79
C MET A 22 -0.18 4.64 -7.61
N GLN A 23 -0.20 3.43 -8.15
CA GLN A 23 0.85 2.91 -9.02
C GLN A 23 1.02 3.76 -10.30
N GLN A 24 -0.09 4.24 -10.86
CA GLN A 24 -0.11 4.91 -12.16
C GLN A 24 0.10 6.43 -12.09
N ILE A 25 0.10 7.02 -10.88
CA ILE A 25 0.38 8.46 -10.70
C ILE A 25 1.78 8.80 -11.22
N ASP A 26 1.88 9.80 -12.10
CA ASP A 26 3.16 10.37 -12.52
C ASP A 26 3.73 11.26 -11.41
N LEU A 27 4.74 10.76 -10.71
CA LEU A 27 5.39 11.47 -9.60
C LEU A 27 6.24 12.66 -10.06
N LYS A 28 6.51 12.80 -11.37
CA LYS A 28 7.26 13.92 -11.92
C LYS A 28 6.40 15.17 -12.12
N GLN A 29 5.09 15.00 -12.13
CA GLN A 29 4.13 16.08 -12.26
C GLN A 29 3.54 16.45 -10.89
N GLU A 30 2.98 17.65 -10.81
CA GLU A 30 2.19 18.02 -9.65
C GLU A 30 0.89 17.19 -9.63
N VAL A 31 0.60 16.59 -8.47
CA VAL A 31 -0.62 15.81 -8.30
C VAL A 31 -1.73 16.74 -7.85
N THR A 32 -2.68 16.98 -8.73
CA THR A 32 -3.84 17.85 -8.54
C THR A 32 -5.14 17.08 -8.78
N GLU A 33 -6.26 17.68 -8.42
CA GLU A 33 -7.59 17.13 -8.75
C GLU A 33 -7.70 16.83 -10.25
N GLU A 34 -7.27 17.79 -11.09
CA GLU A 34 -7.34 17.68 -12.54
C GLU A 34 -6.48 16.53 -13.08
N THR A 35 -5.22 16.41 -12.63
CA THR A 35 -4.33 15.33 -13.07
C THR A 35 -4.83 13.96 -12.63
N LEU A 36 -5.47 13.86 -11.45
CA LEU A 36 -6.08 12.62 -10.98
C LEU A 36 -7.31 12.24 -11.81
N GLU A 37 -8.17 13.19 -12.16
CA GLU A 37 -9.31 12.93 -13.05
C GLU A 37 -8.87 12.49 -14.44
N GLN A 38 -7.83 13.13 -14.99
CA GLN A 38 -7.25 12.72 -16.27
C GLN A 38 -6.68 11.29 -16.19
N LEU A 39 -5.97 10.96 -15.11
CA LEU A 39 -5.45 9.61 -14.88
C LEU A 39 -6.58 8.58 -14.81
N LYS A 40 -7.64 8.85 -14.05
CA LYS A 40 -8.81 7.97 -13.94
C LYS A 40 -9.47 7.71 -15.30
N LEU A 41 -9.64 8.76 -16.11
CA LEU A 41 -10.15 8.63 -17.46
C LEU A 41 -9.25 7.74 -18.33
N GLN A 42 -7.93 7.91 -18.27
CA GLN A 42 -6.98 7.07 -18.98
C GLN A 42 -7.04 5.60 -18.55
N LEU A 43 -7.19 5.33 -17.25
CA LEU A 43 -7.31 3.98 -16.72
C LEU A 43 -8.58 3.28 -17.24
N VAL A 44 -9.68 4.02 -17.38
CA VAL A 44 -10.91 3.50 -17.97
C VAL A 44 -10.75 3.27 -19.48
N GLN A 45 -10.16 4.23 -20.22
CA GLN A 45 -9.93 4.11 -21.66
C GLN A 45 -9.02 2.94 -22.04
N ARG A 46 -8.05 2.64 -21.17
CA ARG A 46 -7.13 1.50 -21.34
C ARG A 46 -7.68 0.19 -20.78
N GLU A 47 -8.91 0.17 -20.31
CA GLU A 47 -9.58 -1.01 -19.72
C GLU A 47 -8.88 -1.59 -18.48
N PHE A 48 -8.02 -0.82 -17.80
CA PHE A 48 -7.44 -1.21 -16.52
C PHE A 48 -8.47 -1.20 -15.39
N LEU A 49 -9.38 -0.22 -15.44
CA LEU A 49 -10.47 -0.07 -14.47
C LEU A 49 -11.77 0.27 -15.20
N ARG A 50 -12.90 -0.11 -14.61
CA ARG A 50 -14.22 0.33 -15.06
C ARG A 50 -14.56 1.71 -14.48
N ALA A 51 -15.52 2.41 -15.11
CA ALA A 51 -15.98 3.72 -14.63
C ALA A 51 -16.49 3.69 -13.17
N ASP A 52 -17.28 2.66 -12.81
CA ASP A 52 -17.77 2.49 -11.43
C ASP A 52 -16.64 2.23 -10.41
N GLN A 53 -15.53 1.68 -10.85
CA GLN A 53 -14.36 1.43 -10.01
C GLN A 53 -13.56 2.70 -9.72
N VAL A 54 -13.31 3.53 -10.73
CA VAL A 54 -12.56 4.78 -10.51
C VAL A 54 -13.35 5.79 -9.67
N GLU A 55 -14.68 5.79 -9.76
CA GLU A 55 -15.56 6.61 -8.91
C GLU A 55 -15.48 6.22 -7.42
N ALA A 56 -15.11 4.97 -7.11
CA ALA A 56 -14.97 4.51 -5.74
C ALA A 56 -13.70 5.01 -5.04
N VAL A 57 -12.75 5.61 -5.78
CA VAL A 57 -11.49 6.16 -5.25
C VAL A 57 -11.64 7.66 -5.04
N SER A 58 -11.39 8.11 -3.83
CA SER A 58 -11.45 9.50 -3.42
C SER A 58 -10.17 10.25 -3.82
N ASN A 59 -10.26 11.22 -4.73
CA ASN A 59 -9.14 12.09 -5.05
C ASN A 59 -8.64 12.84 -3.81
N LYS A 60 -9.55 13.25 -2.93
CA LYS A 60 -9.20 13.92 -1.68
C LYS A 60 -8.24 13.09 -0.82
N GLU A 61 -8.49 11.79 -0.70
CA GLU A 61 -7.64 10.89 0.08
C GLU A 61 -6.25 10.76 -0.53
N ILE A 62 -6.16 10.71 -1.87
CA ILE A 62 -4.89 10.70 -2.59
C ILE A 62 -4.15 12.03 -2.40
N LEU A 63 -4.82 13.16 -2.60
CA LEU A 63 -4.22 14.49 -2.44
C LEU A 63 -3.67 14.69 -1.02
N GLN A 64 -4.38 14.22 0.00
CA GLN A 64 -3.90 14.24 1.39
C GLN A 64 -2.58 13.50 1.58
N PHE A 65 -2.31 12.43 0.84
CA PHE A 65 -0.99 11.79 0.85
C PHE A 65 0.09 12.74 0.31
N PHE A 66 -0.18 13.40 -0.82
CA PHE A 66 0.77 14.30 -1.46
C PHE A 66 1.03 15.60 -0.70
N GLU A 67 0.19 15.94 0.28
CA GLU A 67 0.44 17.03 1.25
C GLU A 67 1.41 16.63 2.37
N LYS A 68 1.73 15.33 2.54
CA LYS A 68 2.64 14.86 3.59
C LYS A 68 4.11 14.98 3.19
N GLY A 69 4.98 15.17 4.17
CA GLY A 69 6.43 15.23 3.96
C GLY A 69 7.01 13.98 3.30
N LEU A 70 6.45 12.78 3.60
CA LEU A 70 6.87 11.52 3.00
C LEU A 70 6.65 11.50 1.47
N ALA A 71 5.54 12.07 0.99
CA ALA A 71 5.28 12.17 -0.45
C ALA A 71 6.28 13.12 -1.16
N SER A 72 6.71 14.19 -0.48
CA SER A 72 7.79 15.04 -0.99
C SER A 72 9.11 14.28 -1.10
N ARG A 73 9.46 13.48 -0.09
CA ARG A 73 10.64 12.59 -0.13
C ARG A 73 10.55 11.61 -1.31
N LEU A 74 9.39 10.95 -1.47
CA LEU A 74 9.14 10.03 -2.58
C LEU A 74 9.30 10.70 -3.94
N ARG A 75 8.76 11.91 -4.14
CA ARG A 75 8.87 12.64 -5.41
C ARG A 75 10.31 13.05 -5.75
N ASN A 76 11.13 13.31 -4.74
CA ASN A 76 12.53 13.69 -4.88
C ASN A 76 13.51 12.51 -4.77
N ALA A 77 12.98 11.29 -4.66
CA ALA A 77 13.81 10.10 -4.50
C ALA A 77 14.70 9.82 -5.71
N LYS A 78 15.89 9.30 -5.45
CA LYS A 78 16.89 8.91 -6.48
C LYS A 78 16.39 7.72 -7.29
N THR A 79 15.76 6.78 -6.61
CA THR A 79 15.25 5.54 -7.19
C THR A 79 13.89 5.24 -6.61
N ILE A 80 12.94 4.83 -7.45
CA ILE A 80 11.58 4.47 -7.03
C ILE A 80 11.19 3.17 -7.71
N TYR A 81 10.81 2.18 -6.91
CA TYR A 81 10.22 0.93 -7.34
C TYR A 81 8.78 0.89 -6.86
N ARG A 82 7.83 0.58 -7.74
CA ARG A 82 6.41 0.46 -7.41
C ARG A 82 5.87 -0.89 -7.87
N GLU A 83 5.01 -1.49 -7.04
CA GLU A 83 4.39 -2.80 -7.32
C GLU A 83 5.44 -3.86 -7.67
N VAL A 84 6.42 -4.05 -6.78
CA VAL A 84 7.52 -5.00 -6.97
C VAL A 84 7.07 -6.39 -6.52
N PRO A 85 6.83 -7.33 -7.44
CA PRO A 85 6.51 -8.69 -7.06
C PRO A 85 7.73 -9.39 -6.48
N PHE A 86 7.53 -10.20 -5.46
CA PHE A 86 8.58 -11.06 -4.92
C PHE A 86 8.07 -12.46 -4.65
N SER A 87 9.02 -13.39 -4.66
CA SER A 87 8.80 -14.78 -4.27
C SER A 87 10.02 -15.26 -3.53
N MET A 88 9.83 -15.78 -2.32
CA MET A 88 10.92 -16.34 -1.50
C MET A 88 10.45 -17.60 -0.78
N VAL A 89 11.41 -18.44 -0.42
CA VAL A 89 11.16 -19.63 0.41
C VAL A 89 11.76 -19.37 1.79
N ILE A 90 10.96 -19.61 2.82
CA ILE A 90 11.42 -19.53 4.21
C ILE A 90 11.05 -20.82 4.96
N PRO A 91 11.75 -21.15 6.06
CA PRO A 91 11.37 -22.23 6.94
C PRO A 91 9.98 -22.03 7.53
N ALA A 92 9.20 -23.11 7.69
CA ALA A 92 7.84 -23.03 8.27
C ALA A 92 7.81 -22.40 9.66
N LYS A 93 8.84 -22.60 10.47
CA LYS A 93 9.02 -21.97 11.78
C LYS A 93 9.12 -20.45 11.73
N GLU A 94 9.58 -19.90 10.62
CA GLU A 94 9.63 -18.44 10.41
C GLU A 94 8.32 -17.88 9.84
N ALA A 95 7.58 -18.72 9.10
CA ALA A 95 6.30 -18.33 8.52
C ALA A 95 5.15 -18.35 9.54
N TYR A 96 5.21 -19.26 10.50
CA TYR A 96 4.12 -19.52 11.46
C TYR A 96 4.66 -19.56 12.89
N ASN A 97 4.19 -18.65 13.75
CA ASN A 97 4.66 -18.50 15.14
C ASN A 97 4.47 -19.76 16.01
N ASP A 98 3.44 -20.57 15.71
CA ASP A 98 3.06 -21.74 16.50
C ASP A 98 3.38 -23.07 15.80
N TRP A 99 4.30 -23.03 14.82
CA TRP A 99 4.69 -24.24 14.10
C TRP A 99 5.47 -25.22 14.96
N ASN A 100 4.92 -26.41 15.15
CA ASN A 100 5.51 -27.48 15.96
C ASN A 100 5.97 -28.70 15.11
N GLY A 101 5.83 -28.63 13.77
CA GLY A 101 6.23 -29.67 12.85
C GLY A 101 7.68 -29.58 12.41
N ASP A 102 8.04 -30.41 11.42
CA ASP A 102 9.33 -30.33 10.75
C ASP A 102 9.53 -28.98 10.07
N ASP A 103 10.79 -28.61 9.83
CA ASP A 103 11.14 -27.31 9.24
C ASP A 103 10.97 -27.34 7.72
N GLU A 104 9.71 -27.48 7.29
CA GLU A 104 9.36 -27.55 5.87
C GLU A 104 9.52 -26.16 5.20
N PRO A 105 9.93 -26.15 3.90
CA PRO A 105 10.01 -24.91 3.13
C PRO A 105 8.60 -24.38 2.78
N VAL A 106 8.35 -23.10 3.10
CA VAL A 106 7.11 -22.39 2.76
C VAL A 106 7.39 -21.34 1.71
N LEU A 107 6.65 -21.38 0.60
CA LEU A 107 6.71 -20.38 -0.44
C LEU A 107 5.90 -19.15 0.00
N ILE A 108 6.56 -18.00 0.11
CA ILE A 108 5.95 -16.71 0.36
C ILE A 108 5.99 -15.88 -0.92
N GLN A 109 4.84 -15.35 -1.30
CA GLN A 109 4.72 -14.46 -2.44
C GLN A 109 3.98 -13.18 -2.04
N GLY A 110 4.35 -12.06 -2.63
CA GLY A 110 3.72 -10.78 -2.37
C GLY A 110 4.11 -9.73 -3.39
N VAL A 111 3.57 -8.54 -3.20
CA VAL A 111 3.90 -7.36 -3.98
C VAL A 111 4.22 -6.24 -2.99
N ILE A 112 5.34 -5.57 -3.19
CA ILE A 112 5.75 -4.40 -2.41
C ILE A 112 5.19 -3.17 -3.13
N ASP A 113 4.32 -2.41 -2.47
CA ASP A 113 3.63 -1.28 -3.09
C ASP A 113 4.61 -0.20 -3.57
N CYS A 114 5.52 0.21 -2.69
CA CYS A 114 6.51 1.23 -3.00
C CYS A 114 7.78 1.03 -2.18
N LEU A 115 8.92 1.06 -2.86
CA LEU A 115 10.26 1.10 -2.28
C LEU A 115 11.00 2.25 -2.94
N PHE A 116 11.52 3.19 -2.19
CA PHE A 116 12.26 4.31 -2.76
C PHE A 116 13.54 4.61 -1.99
N GLU A 117 14.51 5.21 -2.68
CA GLU A 117 15.79 5.64 -2.11
C GLU A 117 15.88 7.16 -2.13
N ASP A 118 16.05 7.76 -0.97
CA ASP A 118 16.38 9.16 -0.82
C ASP A 118 17.80 9.38 -0.26
N GLU A 119 18.07 10.53 0.33
CA GLU A 119 19.40 10.84 0.87
C GLU A 119 19.72 10.06 2.16
N GLU A 120 18.71 9.62 2.90
CA GLU A 120 18.84 8.90 4.17
C GLU A 120 18.92 7.38 3.96
N GLY A 121 18.50 6.87 2.81
CA GLY A 121 18.54 5.46 2.43
C GLY A 121 17.23 4.95 1.85
N PHE A 122 17.05 3.63 1.91
CA PHE A 122 15.85 2.99 1.36
C PHE A 122 14.68 3.01 2.34
N VAL A 123 13.53 3.38 1.83
CA VAL A 123 12.25 3.49 2.55
C VAL A 123 11.23 2.55 1.94
N LEU A 124 10.66 1.68 2.75
CA LEU A 124 9.48 0.88 2.39
C LEU A 124 8.23 1.66 2.73
N LEU A 125 7.33 1.80 1.77
CA LEU A 125 6.02 2.42 1.94
C LEU A 125 4.94 1.47 1.42
N ASP A 126 4.00 1.14 2.28
CA ASP A 126 2.88 0.26 1.96
C ASP A 126 1.55 0.99 2.22
N TYR A 127 0.65 0.96 1.26
CA TYR A 127 -0.62 1.67 1.29
C TYR A 127 -1.74 0.83 1.90
N LYS A 128 -2.56 1.45 2.75
CA LYS A 128 -3.65 0.77 3.46
C LYS A 128 -4.98 1.53 3.31
N THR A 129 -6.01 0.79 3.02
CA THR A 129 -7.39 1.28 2.91
C THR A 129 -8.28 0.83 4.07
N ASP A 130 -7.66 0.47 5.20
CA ASP A 130 -8.39 0.14 6.42
C ASP A 130 -9.25 1.30 6.88
N ARG A 131 -10.48 0.97 7.28
CA ARG A 131 -11.39 1.94 7.86
C ARG A 131 -11.01 2.21 9.32
N ILE A 132 -10.67 3.45 9.62
CA ILE A 132 -10.31 3.96 10.96
C ILE A 132 -11.48 4.76 11.50
N LYS A 133 -11.96 5.73 10.72
CA LYS A 133 -13.05 6.62 11.10
C LYS A 133 -14.35 5.83 11.33
N GLY A 134 -14.94 6.03 12.51
CA GLY A 134 -16.17 5.36 12.90
C GLY A 134 -16.03 3.88 13.29
N ARG A 135 -14.80 3.35 13.24
CA ARG A 135 -14.45 2.03 13.77
C ARG A 135 -13.76 2.11 15.13
N PHE A 136 -12.94 3.15 15.32
CA PHE A 136 -12.25 3.44 16.57
C PHE A 136 -12.78 4.75 17.13
N ALA A 137 -13.14 4.78 18.42
CA ALA A 137 -13.76 5.94 19.07
C ALA A 137 -12.81 7.14 19.11
N ASP A 138 -11.53 6.88 19.42
CA ASP A 138 -10.46 7.89 19.49
C ASP A 138 -9.63 7.97 18.19
N GLY A 139 -10.21 7.50 17.08
CA GLY A 139 -9.58 7.56 15.76
C GLY A 139 -8.25 6.82 15.68
N PHE A 140 -7.25 7.44 15.04
CA PHE A 140 -5.96 6.81 14.80
C PHE A 140 -5.17 6.48 16.08
N SER A 141 -5.33 7.24 17.15
CA SER A 141 -4.64 6.98 18.43
C SER A 141 -4.99 5.62 19.00
N GLU A 142 -6.28 5.25 18.96
CA GLU A 142 -6.75 3.93 19.38
C GLU A 142 -6.42 2.84 18.34
N ALA A 143 -6.54 3.18 17.05
CA ALA A 143 -6.27 2.25 15.96
C ALA A 143 -4.79 1.81 15.89
N LYS A 144 -3.85 2.70 16.19
CA LYS A 144 -2.41 2.52 16.00
C LYS A 144 -1.88 1.20 16.53
N PRO A 145 -2.01 0.83 17.83
CA PRO A 145 -1.47 -0.42 18.34
C PRO A 145 -2.11 -1.67 17.70
N VAL A 146 -3.38 -1.58 17.31
CA VAL A 146 -4.10 -2.67 16.63
C VAL A 146 -3.56 -2.86 15.21
N LEU A 147 -3.30 -1.76 14.51
CA LEU A 147 -2.78 -1.78 13.15
C LEU A 147 -1.30 -2.22 13.10
N GLU A 148 -0.48 -1.75 14.06
CA GLU A 148 0.90 -2.23 14.24
C GLU A 148 0.93 -3.75 14.38
N GLN A 149 0.17 -4.29 15.30
CA GLN A 149 0.12 -5.73 15.53
C GLN A 149 -0.39 -6.50 14.29
N ARG A 150 -1.39 -5.95 13.57
CA ARG A 150 -1.96 -6.58 12.37
C ARG A 150 -0.94 -6.70 11.25
N TYR A 151 -0.14 -5.66 11.03
CA TYR A 151 0.76 -5.57 9.87
C TYR A 151 2.21 -5.95 10.17
N LYS A 152 2.53 -6.23 11.44
CA LYS A 152 3.88 -6.59 11.88
C LYS A 152 4.50 -7.73 11.06
N VAL A 153 3.75 -8.81 10.84
CA VAL A 153 4.24 -9.97 10.09
C VAL A 153 4.44 -9.62 8.61
N GLN A 154 3.50 -8.89 8.00
CA GLN A 154 3.64 -8.47 6.61
C GLN A 154 4.89 -7.62 6.40
N ILE A 155 5.11 -6.61 7.23
CA ILE A 155 6.28 -5.73 7.12
C ILE A 155 7.58 -6.49 7.37
N ALA A 156 7.60 -7.44 8.31
CA ALA A 156 8.76 -8.30 8.53
C ALA A 156 9.08 -9.17 7.29
N LEU A 157 8.07 -9.75 6.66
CA LEU A 157 8.24 -10.53 5.43
C LEU A 157 8.71 -9.66 4.25
N TYR A 158 8.18 -8.47 4.10
CA TYR A 158 8.61 -7.52 3.06
C TYR A 158 10.05 -7.07 3.28
N THR A 159 10.40 -6.72 4.53
CA THR A 159 11.79 -6.38 4.91
C THR A 159 12.74 -7.51 4.52
N LYS A 160 12.40 -8.74 4.92
CA LYS A 160 13.22 -9.92 4.62
C LYS A 160 13.36 -10.16 3.10
N ALA A 161 12.27 -9.99 2.33
CA ALA A 161 12.31 -10.13 0.88
C ALA A 161 13.23 -9.08 0.24
N ILE A 162 13.12 -7.81 0.64
CA ILE A 162 13.95 -6.72 0.14
C ILE A 162 15.43 -6.98 0.45
N GLU A 163 15.75 -7.30 1.70
CA GLU A 163 17.14 -7.56 2.13
C GLU A 163 17.75 -8.79 1.46
N GLN A 164 16.98 -9.88 1.32
CA GLN A 164 17.49 -11.11 0.75
C GLN A 164 17.57 -11.12 -0.77
N ILE A 165 16.56 -10.56 -1.44
CA ILE A 165 16.44 -10.62 -2.91
C ILE A 165 17.15 -9.43 -3.55
N LEU A 166 16.87 -8.21 -3.07
CA LEU A 166 17.41 -6.99 -3.65
C LEU A 166 18.76 -6.59 -3.04
N LYS A 167 19.15 -7.20 -1.91
CA LYS A 167 20.39 -6.88 -1.16
C LYS A 167 20.44 -5.41 -0.71
N ILE A 168 19.26 -4.88 -0.33
CA ILE A 168 19.06 -3.52 0.12
C ILE A 168 18.77 -3.54 1.63
N GLU A 169 19.45 -2.68 2.38
CA GLU A 169 19.14 -2.41 3.79
C GLU A 169 18.07 -1.33 3.89
N LEU A 170 16.95 -1.62 4.56
CA LEU A 170 15.90 -0.63 4.80
C LEU A 170 16.25 0.25 5.99
N LYS A 171 16.11 1.58 5.81
CA LYS A 171 16.25 2.56 6.89
C LYS A 171 14.93 2.83 7.60
N GLU A 172 13.87 2.95 6.83
CA GLU A 172 12.55 3.29 7.33
C GLU A 172 11.48 2.42 6.71
N LYS A 173 10.40 2.21 7.44
CA LYS A 173 9.24 1.41 7.00
C LYS A 173 7.97 2.11 7.42
N TYR A 174 7.10 2.39 6.48
CA TYR A 174 5.85 3.11 6.71
C TYR A 174 4.65 2.38 6.16
N LEU A 175 3.56 2.41 6.93
CA LEU A 175 2.21 2.16 6.45
C LEU A 175 1.50 3.50 6.33
N TYR A 176 0.90 3.76 5.17
CA TYR A 176 0.07 4.93 4.96
C TYR A 176 -1.38 4.53 4.83
N PHE A 177 -2.22 4.99 5.75
CA PHE A 177 -3.66 4.76 5.76
C PHE A 177 -4.37 5.96 5.13
N PHE A 178 -5.15 5.71 4.07
CA PHE A 178 -5.87 6.78 3.37
C PHE A 178 -7.03 7.35 4.19
N ASP A 179 -7.67 6.54 5.04
CA ASP A 179 -8.78 7.00 5.89
C ASP A 179 -8.31 7.94 7.01
N ASP A 180 -9.27 8.59 7.67
CA ASP A 180 -9.05 9.52 8.80
C ASP A 180 -8.10 10.69 8.49
N GLY A 181 -8.14 11.23 7.27
CA GLY A 181 -7.33 12.38 6.85
C GLY A 181 -5.88 12.03 6.53
N GLY A 182 -5.60 10.79 6.21
CA GLY A 182 -4.27 10.31 5.86
C GLY A 182 -3.35 10.15 7.08
N ARG A 183 -3.10 8.92 7.49
CA ARG A 183 -2.31 8.60 8.67
C ARG A 183 -1.06 7.81 8.31
N LEU A 184 0.08 8.22 8.85
CA LEU A 184 1.36 7.55 8.70
C LEU A 184 1.69 6.78 9.98
N LEU A 185 2.08 5.52 9.80
CA LEU A 185 2.51 4.63 10.87
C LEU A 185 3.92 4.14 10.53
N GLU A 186 4.88 4.48 11.35
CA GLU A 186 6.24 3.96 11.28
C GLU A 186 6.29 2.58 11.97
N MET A 187 6.97 1.61 11.33
CA MET A 187 7.02 0.20 11.73
C MET A 187 8.41 -0.25 12.16
#